data_cdb6dc088b68182110f790df1d9edd48
#
_entry.id   cdb6dc088b68182110f790df1d9edd48
#
_cell.length_a   1.000
_cell.length_b   1.000
_cell.length_c   1.000
_cell.angle_alpha   90.00
_cell.angle_beta   90.00
_cell.angle_gamma   90.00
#
_symmetry.space_group_name_H-M   'P 1'
#
loop_
_entity.id
_entity.type
_entity.pdbx_description
1 polymer ?
#
loop_
_entity_poly.entity_id
_entity_poly.type
_entity_poly.pdbx_seq_one_letter_code
_entity_poly.pdbx_strand_id
1 'polypeptide(L)'
;MRSIIVAATGLLLAGILPVGAKTQYGPGAVSCQAFLDSLGKDPATDLRLRDWVAGFLSGFNETLPGPDGLREGQQDQYFQAVENKCKAIPDQPLSDAIINLEIELRAKLAD
;
A
#
# COMPACT_ATOMS: atom_id res chain seq x y z
N MET A 1 48.34 3.21 2.00
CA MET A 1 47.38 4.03 2.81
C MET A 1 46.33 4.72 1.95
N ARG A 2 46.71 5.25 0.81
CA ARG A 2 45.74 5.98 -0.04
C ARG A 2 44.69 5.09 -0.68
N SER A 3 44.97 3.84 -0.97
CA SER A 3 44.04 2.91 -1.59
C SER A 3 42.93 2.41 -0.65
N ILE A 4 43.15 2.49 0.66
CA ILE A 4 42.18 2.04 1.66
C ILE A 4 40.98 3.00 1.73
N ILE A 5 41.21 4.29 1.51
CA ILE A 5 40.19 5.33 1.55
C ILE A 5 39.19 5.20 0.38
N VAL A 6 39.71 4.80 -0.80
CA VAL A 6 38.88 4.60 -1.99
C VAL A 6 37.92 3.42 -1.84
N ALA A 7 38.37 2.35 -1.21
CA ALA A 7 37.55 1.17 -0.98
C ALA A 7 36.37 1.46 -0.01
N ALA A 8 36.60 2.29 1.01
CA ALA A 8 35.55 2.68 1.96
C ALA A 8 34.46 3.53 1.29
N THR A 9 34.83 4.36 0.32
CA THR A 9 33.87 5.20 -0.41
C THR A 9 32.97 4.35 -1.32
N GLY A 10 33.50 3.31 -1.94
CA GLY A 10 32.71 2.40 -2.78
C GLY A 10 31.67 1.63 -1.98
N LEU A 11 31.97 1.23 -0.76
CA LEU A 11 31.05 0.52 0.13
C LEU A 11 29.88 1.41 0.57
N LEU A 12 30.12 2.69 0.82
CA LEU A 12 29.07 3.64 1.19
C LEU A 12 28.09 3.88 0.05
N LEU A 13 28.55 3.93 -1.19
CA LEU A 13 27.67 4.08 -2.36
C LEU A 13 26.79 2.85 -2.57
N ALA A 14 27.29 1.65 -2.33
CA ALA A 14 26.51 0.42 -2.42
C ALA A 14 25.38 0.37 -1.38
N GLY A 15 25.57 1.01 -0.20
CA GLY A 15 24.56 1.07 0.83
C GLY A 15 23.39 2.02 0.57
N ILE A 16 23.48 2.86 -0.49
CA ILE A 16 22.43 3.82 -0.85
C ILE A 16 21.38 3.24 -1.79
N LEU A 17 21.63 2.05 -2.36
CA LEU A 17 20.65 1.38 -3.22
C LEU A 17 19.38 1.06 -2.42
N PRO A 18 18.17 1.35 -2.98
CA PRO A 18 16.93 1.06 -2.29
C PRO A 18 16.81 -0.45 -2.06
N VAL A 19 16.68 -0.81 -0.77
CA VAL A 19 16.46 -2.19 -0.36
C VAL A 19 15.00 -2.33 -0.01
N GLY A 20 14.30 -3.29 -0.60
CA GLY A 20 12.94 -3.61 -0.20
C GLY A 20 11.85 -3.18 -1.16
N ALA A 21 12.19 -2.55 -2.30
CA ALA A 21 11.20 -2.34 -3.36
C ALA A 21 10.87 -3.70 -3.97
N LYS A 22 9.67 -4.21 -3.67
CA LYS A 22 9.18 -5.48 -4.19
C LYS A 22 8.26 -5.25 -5.38
N THR A 23 8.31 -6.16 -6.34
CA THR A 23 7.42 -6.14 -7.50
C THR A 23 5.98 -6.39 -7.05
N GLN A 24 5.06 -5.58 -7.57
CA GLN A 24 3.64 -5.78 -7.39
C GLN A 24 2.97 -5.90 -8.74
N TYR A 25 1.99 -6.78 -8.83
CA TYR A 25 1.14 -6.90 -10.01
C TYR A 25 -0.22 -6.23 -9.73
N GLY A 26 -0.80 -5.63 -10.78
CA GLY A 26 -2.08 -4.97 -10.68
C GLY A 26 -1.97 -3.51 -10.20
N PRO A 27 -3.08 -2.93 -9.77
CA PRO A 27 -3.17 -1.49 -9.48
C PRO A 27 -2.39 -1.00 -8.26
N GLY A 28 -1.84 -1.89 -7.43
CA GLY A 28 -1.19 -1.48 -6.17
C GLY A 28 0.02 -0.59 -6.34
N ALA A 29 0.75 -0.72 -7.45
CA ALA A 29 1.95 0.07 -7.74
C ALA A 29 1.63 1.44 -8.32
N VAL A 30 0.40 1.69 -8.82
CA VAL A 30 0.03 3.00 -9.35
C VAL A 30 -0.15 3.99 -8.21
N SER A 31 0.00 5.28 -8.51
CA SER A 31 -0.23 6.30 -7.51
C SER A 31 -1.69 6.37 -7.09
N CYS A 32 -1.92 6.84 -5.88
CA CYS A 32 -3.27 7.15 -5.40
C CYS A 32 -4.01 8.09 -6.36
N GLN A 33 -3.33 9.08 -6.93
CA GLN A 33 -3.96 9.98 -7.91
C GLN A 33 -4.43 9.22 -9.13
N ALA A 34 -3.61 8.33 -9.70
CA ALA A 34 -4.01 7.52 -10.85
C ALA A 34 -5.19 6.60 -10.51
N PHE A 35 -5.21 6.04 -9.32
CA PHE A 35 -6.33 5.25 -8.84
C PHE A 35 -7.62 6.09 -8.78
N LEU A 36 -7.56 7.27 -8.15
CA LEU A 36 -8.70 8.17 -8.06
C LEU A 36 -9.22 8.61 -9.44
N ASP A 37 -8.29 8.90 -10.36
CA ASP A 37 -8.64 9.29 -11.73
C ASP A 37 -9.34 8.16 -12.50
N SER A 38 -9.09 6.92 -12.11
CA SER A 38 -9.70 5.74 -12.76
C SER A 38 -11.11 5.45 -12.27
N LEU A 39 -11.50 5.99 -11.11
CA LEU A 39 -12.81 5.74 -10.54
C LEU A 39 -13.90 6.55 -11.27
N GLY A 40 -15.09 5.99 -11.37
CA GLY A 40 -16.26 6.66 -11.91
C GLY A 40 -16.32 6.73 -13.44
N LYS A 41 -15.37 6.10 -14.14
CA LYS A 41 -15.35 6.11 -15.61
C LYS A 41 -16.30 5.07 -16.21
N ASP A 42 -16.29 3.86 -15.68
CA ASP A 42 -17.22 2.82 -16.08
C ASP A 42 -17.37 1.79 -14.96
N PRO A 43 -18.54 1.10 -14.91
CA PRO A 43 -18.83 0.15 -13.82
C PRO A 43 -17.85 -1.05 -13.78
N ALA A 44 -17.37 -1.51 -14.92
CA ALA A 44 -16.48 -2.66 -14.97
C ALA A 44 -15.10 -2.32 -14.38
N THR A 45 -14.58 -1.14 -14.66
CA THR A 45 -13.32 -0.65 -14.05
C THR A 45 -13.47 -0.48 -12.54
N ASP A 46 -14.57 0.13 -12.10
CA ASP A 46 -14.84 0.33 -10.68
C ASP A 46 -14.91 -1.01 -9.93
N LEU A 47 -15.58 -1.99 -10.49
CA LEU A 47 -15.68 -3.32 -9.89
C LEU A 47 -14.32 -3.99 -9.77
N ARG A 48 -13.50 -3.93 -10.81
CA ARG A 48 -12.15 -4.50 -10.79
C ARG A 48 -11.26 -3.84 -9.73
N LEU A 49 -11.34 -2.53 -9.61
CA LEU A 49 -10.56 -1.80 -8.60
C LEU A 49 -11.04 -2.15 -7.19
N ARG A 50 -12.34 -2.24 -6.98
CA ARG A 50 -12.90 -2.66 -5.69
C ARG A 50 -12.48 -4.07 -5.33
N ASP A 51 -12.54 -5.00 -6.27
CA ASP A 51 -12.15 -6.38 -6.05
C ASP A 51 -10.66 -6.48 -5.75
N TRP A 52 -9.83 -5.72 -6.48
CA TRP A 52 -8.40 -5.71 -6.23
C TRP A 52 -8.07 -5.19 -4.83
N VAL A 53 -8.67 -4.07 -4.44
CA VAL A 53 -8.48 -3.49 -3.10
C VAL A 53 -8.93 -4.48 -2.02
N ALA A 54 -10.10 -5.11 -2.20
CA ALA A 54 -10.63 -6.10 -1.26
C ALA A 54 -9.70 -7.30 -1.13
N GLY A 55 -9.17 -7.79 -2.25
CA GLY A 55 -8.23 -8.92 -2.25
C GLY A 55 -6.91 -8.59 -1.57
N PHE A 56 -6.35 -7.41 -1.85
CA PHE A 56 -5.11 -6.98 -1.22
C PHE A 56 -5.31 -6.81 0.30
N LEU A 57 -6.38 -6.13 0.69
CA LEU A 57 -6.71 -5.89 2.09
C LEU A 57 -6.91 -7.21 2.85
N SER A 58 -7.65 -8.14 2.25
CA SER A 58 -7.88 -9.47 2.83
C SER A 58 -6.58 -10.26 2.98
N GLY A 59 -5.76 -10.27 1.93
CA GLY A 59 -4.47 -10.98 1.95
C GLY A 59 -3.51 -10.41 2.97
N PHE A 60 -3.43 -9.08 3.06
CA PHE A 60 -2.58 -8.43 4.06
C PHE A 60 -3.08 -8.72 5.49
N ASN A 61 -4.40 -8.67 5.70
CA ASN A 61 -5.00 -9.00 6.99
C ASN A 61 -4.63 -10.41 7.46
N GLU A 62 -4.61 -11.37 6.54
CA GLU A 62 -4.23 -12.76 6.83
C GLU A 62 -2.77 -12.91 7.27
N THR A 63 -1.88 -12.02 6.85
CA THR A 63 -0.45 -12.11 7.17
C THR A 63 -0.10 -11.49 8.52
N LEU A 64 -0.98 -10.70 9.11
CA LEU A 64 -0.71 -10.00 10.35
C LEU A 64 -1.10 -10.86 11.56
N PRO A 65 -0.27 -10.88 12.61
CA PRO A 65 -0.63 -11.60 13.83
C PRO A 65 -1.73 -10.88 14.60
N GLY A 66 -2.42 -11.62 15.46
CA GLY A 66 -3.45 -11.07 16.33
C GLY A 66 -4.86 -11.20 15.77
N PRO A 67 -5.81 -10.44 16.31
CA PRO A 67 -7.20 -10.55 15.90
C PRO A 67 -7.43 -10.02 14.48
N ASP A 68 -8.54 -10.45 13.89
CA ASP A 68 -8.97 -9.98 12.58
C ASP A 68 -9.17 -8.46 12.60
N GLY A 69 -8.49 -7.76 11.70
CA GLY A 69 -8.61 -6.30 11.55
C GLY A 69 -9.81 -5.87 10.74
N LEU A 70 -10.44 -6.81 10.03
CA LEU A 70 -11.56 -6.52 9.14
C LEU A 70 -12.86 -7.06 9.73
N ARG A 71 -13.97 -6.43 9.34
CA ARG A 71 -15.29 -6.87 9.74
C ARG A 71 -16.13 -7.20 8.52
N GLU A 72 -16.88 -8.29 8.62
CA GLU A 72 -17.81 -8.69 7.59
C GLU A 72 -18.86 -7.62 7.36
N GLY A 73 -19.25 -7.41 6.11
CA GLY A 73 -20.26 -6.43 5.73
C GLY A 73 -19.77 -4.98 5.65
N GLN A 74 -18.49 -4.70 5.91
CA GLN A 74 -17.96 -3.34 5.89
C GLN A 74 -17.02 -3.07 4.70
N GLN A 75 -17.10 -3.86 3.65
CA GLN A 75 -16.22 -3.72 2.49
C GLN A 75 -16.34 -2.34 1.84
N ASP A 76 -17.55 -1.81 1.71
CA ASP A 76 -17.76 -0.49 1.10
C ASP A 76 -17.13 0.63 1.93
N GLN A 77 -17.23 0.55 3.26
CA GLN A 77 -16.62 1.52 4.16
C GLN A 77 -15.09 1.48 4.04
N TYR A 78 -14.51 0.28 3.94
CA TYR A 78 -13.06 0.15 3.76
C TYR A 78 -12.61 0.73 2.43
N PHE A 79 -13.35 0.49 1.36
CA PHE A 79 -13.05 1.08 0.05
C PHE A 79 -13.09 2.60 0.11
N GLN A 80 -14.14 3.16 0.73
CA GLN A 80 -14.25 4.60 0.93
C GLN A 80 -13.09 5.15 1.76
N ALA A 81 -12.65 4.45 2.78
CA ALA A 81 -11.51 4.85 3.59
C ALA A 81 -10.21 4.86 2.78
N VAL A 82 -10.01 3.91 1.88
CA VAL A 82 -8.87 3.90 0.95
C VAL A 82 -8.91 5.12 0.04
N GLU A 83 -10.07 5.44 -0.52
CA GLU A 83 -10.23 6.65 -1.33
C GLU A 83 -9.83 7.91 -0.56
N ASN A 84 -10.29 8.01 0.69
CA ASN A 84 -9.99 9.17 1.54
C ASN A 84 -8.49 9.28 1.83
N LYS A 85 -7.81 8.16 2.06
CA LYS A 85 -6.35 8.16 2.25
C LYS A 85 -5.63 8.57 0.98
N CYS A 86 -6.11 8.15 -0.17
CA CYS A 86 -5.56 8.55 -1.45
C CYS A 86 -5.73 10.05 -1.70
N LYS A 87 -6.88 10.61 -1.32
CA LYS A 87 -7.11 12.07 -1.42
C LYS A 87 -6.16 12.85 -0.53
N ALA A 88 -5.83 12.32 0.63
CA ALA A 88 -4.93 12.99 1.58
C ALA A 88 -3.47 12.96 1.10
N ILE A 89 -3.02 11.86 0.49
CA ILE A 89 -1.64 11.69 0.01
C ILE A 89 -1.67 11.13 -1.42
N PRO A 90 -1.95 11.97 -2.43
CA PRO A 90 -2.12 11.49 -3.80
C PRO A 90 -0.87 10.87 -4.42
N ASP A 91 0.30 11.21 -3.95
CA ASP A 91 1.56 10.74 -4.50
C ASP A 91 1.97 9.36 -4.00
N GLN A 92 1.36 8.86 -2.92
CA GLN A 92 1.69 7.53 -2.42
C GLN A 92 1.14 6.44 -3.35
N PRO A 93 1.77 5.25 -3.38
CA PRO A 93 1.19 4.10 -4.07
C PRO A 93 -0.14 3.68 -3.43
N LEU A 94 -1.06 3.17 -4.25
CA LEU A 94 -2.34 2.67 -3.75
C LEU A 94 -2.15 1.63 -2.65
N SER A 95 -1.18 0.72 -2.82
CA SER A 95 -0.91 -0.30 -1.81
C SER A 95 -0.56 0.28 -0.44
N ASP A 96 0.16 1.42 -0.40
CA ASP A 96 0.50 2.07 0.86
C ASP A 96 -0.75 2.61 1.57
N ALA A 97 -1.70 3.15 0.82
CA ALA A 97 -2.97 3.59 1.38
C ALA A 97 -3.74 2.44 2.03
N ILE A 98 -3.73 1.27 1.39
CA ILE A 98 -4.41 0.08 1.91
C ILE A 98 -3.71 -0.45 3.17
N ILE A 99 -2.38 -0.52 3.13
CA ILE A 99 -1.58 -0.97 4.28
C ILE A 99 -1.80 -0.05 5.49
N ASN A 100 -1.78 1.25 5.26
CA ASN A 100 -2.00 2.23 6.32
C ASN A 100 -3.40 2.12 6.93
N LEU A 101 -4.41 1.84 6.10
CA LEU A 101 -5.76 1.58 6.61
C LEU A 101 -5.78 0.37 7.55
N GLU A 102 -5.18 -0.75 7.12
CA GLU A 102 -5.16 -1.96 7.95
C GLU A 102 -4.48 -1.72 9.29
N ILE A 103 -3.35 -1.01 9.28
CA ILE A 103 -2.62 -0.67 10.50
C ILE A 103 -3.52 0.15 11.46
N GLU A 104 -4.23 1.13 10.93
CA GLU A 104 -5.15 1.95 11.73
C GLU A 104 -6.31 1.13 12.31
N LEU A 105 -6.89 0.24 11.51
CA LEU A 105 -7.99 -0.61 11.96
C LEU A 105 -7.55 -1.50 13.12
N ARG A 106 -6.34 -2.07 13.02
CA ARG A 106 -5.79 -2.91 14.08
C ARG A 106 -5.44 -2.12 15.33
N ALA A 107 -4.94 -0.90 15.19
CA ALA A 107 -4.65 -0.03 16.32
C ALA A 107 -5.91 0.27 17.14
N LYS A 108 -7.05 0.43 16.47
CA LYS A 108 -8.34 0.65 17.15
C LYS A 108 -8.80 -0.58 17.93
N LEU A 109 -8.44 -1.78 17.51
CA LEU A 109 -8.78 -3.00 18.24
C LEU A 109 -7.97 -3.16 19.52
N ALA A 110 -6.77 -2.57 19.58
CA ALA A 110 -5.90 -2.63 20.76
C ALA A 110 -6.36 -1.69 21.89
N ASP A 111 -7.20 -0.71 21.59
CA ASP A 111 -7.78 0.20 22.56
C ASP A 111 -9.09 -0.40 23.14
#